data_3cffbf9d94c93bd641daea59c7af48da
#
_entry.id   3cffbf9d94c93bd641daea59c7af48da
#
_cell.length_a   1.000
_cell.length_b   1.000
_cell.length_c   1.000
_cell.angle_alpha   90.00
_cell.angle_beta   90.00
_cell.angle_gamma   90.00
#
_symmetry.space_group_name_H-M   'P 1'
#
loop_
_entity.id
_entity.type
_entity.pdbx_description
1 polymer ?
#
loop_
_entity_poly.entity_id
_entity_poly.type
_entity_poly.pdbx_seq_one_letter_code
_entity_poly.pdbx_strand_id
1 'polypeptide(L)'
;MAYGDYLRGLDRSPAARAVREYAAGLFRGAAYVAFDGEVPEHTDQAAIGAPYAHATAPLRRLVDRWVLVVCEALANGREVPEWARASLPDLPALMARSGQKASQLDAGAIDRVEAALLTPHVGEVFSGVVVSARSGVARVQLDDPPVDAKVPGLDAPPGSTVQVRVAAASIADGTVDLRPA
;
A
#
# COMPACT_ATOMS: atom_id res chain seq x y z
N MET A 1 9.92 -20.66 -12.66
CA MET A 1 10.66 -19.51 -12.12
C MET A 1 9.85 -18.95 -10.95
N ALA A 2 10.47 -18.73 -9.78
CA ALA A 2 9.77 -18.16 -8.65
C ALA A 2 9.42 -16.67 -8.92
N TYR A 3 8.29 -16.21 -8.37
CA TYR A 3 7.80 -14.83 -8.58
C TYR A 3 8.83 -13.76 -8.21
N GLY A 4 9.53 -13.94 -7.09
CA GLY A 4 10.59 -13.02 -6.69
C GLY A 4 11.79 -12.98 -7.65
N ASP A 5 12.13 -14.11 -8.27
CA ASP A 5 13.20 -14.19 -9.27
C ASP A 5 12.81 -13.46 -10.55
N TYR A 6 11.54 -13.61 -10.95
CA TYR A 6 11.00 -12.87 -12.09
C TYR A 6 11.10 -11.36 -11.88
N LEU A 7 10.66 -10.84 -10.73
CA LEU A 7 10.72 -9.41 -10.43
C LEU A 7 12.16 -8.87 -10.35
N ARG A 8 13.09 -9.65 -9.79
CA ARG A 8 14.52 -9.29 -9.73
C ARG A 8 15.17 -9.26 -11.12
N GLY A 9 14.71 -10.12 -12.03
CA GLY A 9 15.21 -10.19 -13.40
C GLY A 9 14.66 -9.10 -14.34
N LEU A 10 13.69 -8.30 -13.92
CA LEU A 10 13.16 -7.21 -14.73
C LEU A 10 14.22 -6.13 -14.94
N ASP A 11 14.33 -5.65 -16.18
CA ASP A 11 15.18 -4.52 -16.56
C ASP A 11 14.59 -3.16 -16.07
N ARG A 12 15.13 -2.04 -16.55
CA ARG A 12 14.66 -0.69 -16.24
C ARG A 12 13.72 -0.11 -17.31
N SER A 13 13.20 -0.95 -18.21
CA SER A 13 12.30 -0.51 -19.27
C SER A 13 10.98 0.06 -18.71
N PRO A 14 10.28 0.90 -19.49
CA PRO A 14 8.94 1.38 -19.14
C PRO A 14 7.95 0.24 -18.84
N ALA A 15 7.99 -0.84 -19.62
CA ALA A 15 7.15 -2.01 -19.39
C ALA A 15 7.46 -2.69 -18.05
N ALA A 16 8.75 -2.86 -17.71
CA ALA A 16 9.15 -3.43 -16.43
C ALA A 16 8.74 -2.55 -15.23
N ARG A 17 8.71 -1.22 -15.39
CA ARG A 17 8.22 -0.29 -14.37
C ARG A 17 6.74 -0.52 -14.09
N ALA A 18 5.91 -0.62 -15.14
CA ALA A 18 4.49 -0.92 -15.01
C ALA A 18 4.23 -2.30 -14.37
N VAL A 19 5.02 -3.32 -14.73
CA VAL A 19 4.94 -4.65 -14.13
C VAL A 19 5.25 -4.60 -12.63
N ARG A 20 6.29 -3.86 -12.20
CA ARG A 20 6.61 -3.72 -10.76
C ARG A 20 5.51 -3.05 -9.97
N GLU A 21 4.89 -2.00 -10.52
CA GLU A 21 3.76 -1.31 -9.88
C GLU A 21 2.55 -2.25 -9.73
N TYR A 22 2.23 -3.00 -10.78
CA TYR A 22 1.17 -4.02 -10.71
C TYR A 22 1.49 -5.10 -9.67
N ALA A 23 2.72 -5.58 -9.67
CA ALA A 23 3.21 -6.60 -8.76
C ALA A 23 3.11 -6.17 -7.29
N ALA A 24 3.43 -4.91 -6.97
CA ALA A 24 3.29 -4.36 -5.63
C ALA A 24 1.83 -4.39 -5.14
N GLY A 25 0.87 -4.27 -6.05
CA GLY A 25 -0.56 -4.37 -5.75
C GLY A 25 -1.00 -5.78 -5.30
N LEU A 26 -0.31 -6.83 -5.74
CA LEU A 26 -0.65 -8.22 -5.40
C LEU A 26 -0.35 -8.59 -3.94
N PHE A 27 0.49 -7.82 -3.26
CA PHE A 27 0.77 -8.02 -1.83
C PHE A 27 -0.23 -7.32 -0.90
N ARG A 28 -1.29 -6.72 -1.46
CA ARG A 28 -2.37 -6.10 -0.69
C ARG A 28 -3.43 -7.16 -0.33
N GLY A 29 -4.14 -6.94 0.78
CA GLY A 29 -5.27 -7.78 1.18
C GLY A 29 -5.01 -8.63 2.42
N ALA A 30 -3.83 -8.52 3.06
CA ALA A 30 -3.64 -9.10 4.38
C ALA A 30 -4.61 -8.44 5.38
N ALA A 31 -5.32 -9.27 6.12
CA ALA A 31 -6.30 -8.82 7.11
C ALA A 31 -6.16 -9.63 8.40
N TYR A 32 -6.80 -9.15 9.45
CA TYR A 32 -6.91 -9.86 10.71
C TYR A 32 -8.23 -10.62 10.76
N VAL A 33 -8.20 -11.83 11.28
CA VAL A 33 -9.38 -12.66 11.53
C VAL A 33 -9.40 -13.00 13.00
N ALA A 34 -10.51 -12.74 13.67
CA ALA A 34 -10.77 -13.23 15.02
C ALA A 34 -11.47 -14.58 14.95
N PHE A 35 -11.05 -15.53 15.81
CA PHE A 35 -11.70 -16.84 15.93
C PHE A 35 -11.66 -17.32 17.38
N ASP A 36 -12.59 -18.17 17.73
CA ASP A 36 -12.66 -18.84 19.04
C ASP A 36 -13.03 -20.32 18.83
N GLY A 37 -12.05 -21.19 18.99
CA GLY A 37 -12.17 -22.64 18.84
C GLY A 37 -11.92 -23.15 17.42
N GLU A 38 -12.62 -22.67 16.42
CA GLU A 38 -12.45 -23.12 15.02
C GLU A 38 -11.37 -22.30 14.32
N VAL A 39 -10.33 -23.01 13.84
CA VAL A 39 -9.20 -22.36 13.14
C VAL A 39 -9.62 -21.93 11.74
N PRO A 40 -9.32 -20.69 11.30
CA PRO A 40 -9.60 -20.24 9.94
C PRO A 40 -8.97 -21.14 8.87
N GLU A 41 -9.63 -21.28 7.72
CA GLU A 41 -9.15 -22.12 6.60
C GLU A 41 -7.79 -21.62 6.05
N HIS A 42 -7.60 -20.31 6.01
CA HIS A 42 -6.38 -19.67 5.48
C HIS A 42 -5.58 -19.02 6.61
N THR A 43 -4.60 -19.73 7.13
CA THR A 43 -3.73 -19.25 8.22
C THR A 43 -2.30 -18.98 7.77
N ASP A 44 -1.89 -19.47 6.62
CA ASP A 44 -0.50 -19.41 6.17
C ASP A 44 -0.10 -18.00 5.71
N GLN A 45 0.98 -17.53 6.28
CA GLN A 45 1.65 -16.30 5.86
C GLN A 45 2.65 -16.64 4.75
N ALA A 46 2.40 -16.16 3.54
CA ALA A 46 3.15 -16.54 2.34
C ALA A 46 4.66 -16.28 2.44
N ALA A 47 5.10 -15.24 3.16
CA ALA A 47 6.53 -14.95 3.34
C ALA A 47 7.23 -15.93 4.28
N ILE A 48 6.49 -16.61 5.16
CA ILE A 48 7.01 -17.55 6.15
C ILE A 48 6.72 -18.99 5.74
N GLY A 49 5.67 -19.23 4.96
CA GLY A 49 5.19 -20.55 4.57
C GLY A 49 4.62 -21.36 5.75
N ALA A 50 4.07 -20.68 6.75
CA ALA A 50 3.51 -21.27 7.96
C ALA A 50 2.45 -20.37 8.59
N PRO A 51 1.59 -20.90 9.46
CA PRO A 51 0.67 -20.11 10.26
C PRO A 51 1.41 -19.03 11.06
N TYR A 52 0.88 -17.82 11.04
CA TYR A 52 1.53 -16.69 11.70
C TYR A 52 0.50 -15.73 12.33
N ALA A 53 0.80 -15.28 13.54
CA ALA A 53 0.08 -14.20 14.18
C ALA A 53 1.04 -13.09 14.64
N HIS A 54 0.61 -11.84 14.52
CA HIS A 54 1.39 -10.72 15.01
C HIS A 54 1.40 -10.66 16.54
N ALA A 55 2.60 -10.68 17.14
CA ALA A 55 2.78 -10.63 18.59
C ALA A 55 3.96 -9.74 19.06
N THR A 56 4.78 -9.23 18.12
CA THR A 56 6.11 -8.69 18.43
C THR A 56 6.18 -7.17 18.56
N ALA A 57 5.07 -6.45 18.32
CA ALA A 57 5.06 -4.99 18.33
C ALA A 57 3.83 -4.40 19.06
N PRO A 58 3.60 -4.72 20.36
CA PRO A 58 2.39 -4.33 21.09
C PRO A 58 2.27 -2.83 21.37
N LEU A 59 3.32 -2.05 21.14
CA LEU A 59 3.28 -0.59 21.25
C LEU A 59 2.63 0.09 20.05
N ARG A 60 2.76 -0.50 18.85
CA ARG A 60 2.23 0.07 17.60
C ARG A 60 1.09 -0.73 16.98
N ARG A 61 0.90 -2.00 17.37
CA ARG A 61 -0.20 -2.85 16.91
C ARG A 61 -1.03 -3.33 18.09
N LEU A 62 -2.27 -2.87 18.14
CA LEU A 62 -3.17 -3.21 19.22
C LEU A 62 -3.41 -4.73 19.33
N VAL A 63 -3.57 -5.41 18.20
CA VAL A 63 -3.80 -6.87 18.14
C VAL A 63 -2.71 -7.67 18.85
N ASP A 64 -1.47 -7.22 18.82
CA ASP A 64 -0.33 -7.92 19.45
C ASP A 64 -0.55 -8.08 20.96
N ARG A 65 -1.20 -7.12 21.62
CA ARG A 65 -1.52 -7.19 23.05
C ARG A 65 -2.50 -8.31 23.34
N TRP A 66 -3.53 -8.48 22.51
CA TRP A 66 -4.50 -9.59 22.65
C TRP A 66 -3.84 -10.94 22.42
N VAL A 67 -3.05 -11.06 21.37
CA VAL A 67 -2.29 -12.28 21.10
C VAL A 67 -1.40 -12.65 22.29
N LEU A 68 -0.69 -11.69 22.87
CA LEU A 68 0.16 -11.94 24.04
C LEU A 68 -0.66 -12.38 25.27
N VAL A 69 -1.80 -11.76 25.53
CA VAL A 69 -2.70 -12.13 26.65
C VAL A 69 -3.25 -13.54 26.45
N VAL A 70 -3.68 -13.88 25.24
CA VAL A 70 -4.18 -15.23 24.91
C VAL A 70 -3.08 -16.26 25.07
N CYS A 71 -1.90 -16.01 24.49
CA CYS A 71 -0.75 -16.92 24.57
C CYS A 71 -0.30 -17.13 26.02
N GLU A 72 -0.27 -16.07 26.83
CA GLU A 72 0.13 -16.14 28.24
C GLU A 72 -0.87 -16.99 29.05
N ALA A 73 -2.17 -16.79 28.88
CA ALA A 73 -3.19 -17.60 29.53
C ALA A 73 -3.08 -19.07 29.17
N LEU A 74 -2.99 -19.39 27.88
CA LEU A 74 -2.90 -20.78 27.40
C LEU A 74 -1.61 -21.46 27.84
N ALA A 75 -0.46 -20.76 27.80
CA ALA A 75 0.83 -21.33 28.22
C ALA A 75 0.87 -21.66 29.71
N ASN A 76 0.06 -20.98 30.54
CA ASN A 76 -0.04 -21.24 31.98
C ASN A 76 -1.25 -22.14 32.34
N GLY A 77 -1.95 -22.71 31.35
CA GLY A 77 -3.14 -23.54 31.60
C GLY A 77 -4.31 -22.78 32.25
N ARG A 78 -4.37 -21.47 32.03
CA ARG A 78 -5.43 -20.58 32.55
C ARG A 78 -6.46 -20.27 31.47
N GLU A 79 -7.66 -19.95 31.90
CA GLU A 79 -8.67 -19.43 30.98
C GLU A 79 -8.25 -18.06 30.44
N VAL A 80 -8.54 -17.81 29.17
CA VAL A 80 -8.35 -16.48 28.56
C VAL A 80 -9.29 -15.49 29.26
N PRO A 81 -8.78 -14.35 29.71
CA PRO A 81 -9.61 -13.34 30.39
C PRO A 81 -10.83 -12.96 29.56
N GLU A 82 -11.99 -12.88 30.19
CA GLU A 82 -13.28 -12.62 29.51
C GLU A 82 -13.26 -11.32 28.69
N TRP A 83 -12.65 -10.27 29.22
CA TRP A 83 -12.53 -9.00 28.50
C TRP A 83 -11.77 -9.16 27.17
N ALA A 84 -10.73 -10.02 27.12
CA ALA A 84 -9.97 -10.26 25.92
C ALA A 84 -10.77 -11.08 24.90
N ARG A 85 -11.47 -12.12 25.38
CA ARG A 85 -12.33 -12.98 24.54
C ARG A 85 -13.52 -12.18 23.98
N ALA A 86 -14.21 -11.43 24.80
CA ALA A 86 -15.38 -10.66 24.39
C ALA A 86 -15.06 -9.57 23.36
N SER A 87 -13.85 -8.98 23.40
CA SER A 87 -13.43 -7.92 22.48
C SER A 87 -12.71 -8.41 21.23
N LEU A 88 -12.37 -9.71 21.11
CA LEU A 88 -11.72 -10.26 19.92
C LEU A 88 -12.44 -9.92 18.60
N PRO A 89 -13.78 -10.01 18.48
CA PRO A 89 -14.49 -9.74 17.23
C PRO A 89 -14.32 -8.30 16.73
N ASP A 90 -14.02 -7.34 17.60
CA ASP A 90 -13.87 -5.93 17.25
C ASP A 90 -12.47 -5.60 16.70
N LEU A 91 -11.46 -6.41 17.02
CA LEU A 91 -10.07 -6.12 16.66
C LEU A 91 -9.82 -6.00 15.15
N PRO A 92 -10.35 -6.85 14.27
CA PRO A 92 -10.14 -6.73 12.84
C PRO A 92 -10.56 -5.36 12.31
N ALA A 93 -11.74 -4.88 12.71
CA ALA A 93 -12.26 -3.57 12.29
C ALA A 93 -11.43 -2.41 12.86
N LEU A 94 -10.99 -2.51 14.12
CA LEU A 94 -10.12 -1.50 14.74
C LEU A 94 -8.75 -1.43 14.05
N MET A 95 -8.14 -2.58 13.76
CA MET A 95 -6.86 -2.64 13.05
C MET A 95 -6.96 -2.11 11.63
N ALA A 96 -8.04 -2.44 10.91
CA ALA A 96 -8.27 -1.95 9.55
C ALA A 96 -8.41 -0.42 9.52
N ARG A 97 -9.19 0.17 10.42
CA ARG A 97 -9.35 1.64 10.54
C ARG A 97 -8.03 2.33 10.88
N SER A 98 -7.27 1.77 11.83
CA SER A 98 -5.98 2.31 12.23
C SER A 98 -4.97 2.25 11.08
N GLY A 99 -4.90 1.12 10.37
CA GLY A 99 -4.06 0.94 9.19
C GLY A 99 -4.42 1.91 8.06
N GLN A 100 -5.71 2.09 7.78
CA GLN A 100 -6.18 3.06 6.79
C GLN A 100 -5.77 4.49 7.14
N LYS A 101 -5.91 4.89 8.41
CA LYS A 101 -5.50 6.22 8.87
C LYS A 101 -4.00 6.44 8.73
N ALA A 102 -3.18 5.45 9.09
CA ALA A 102 -1.73 5.50 8.90
C ALA A 102 -1.38 5.65 7.42
N SER A 103 -1.96 4.82 6.54
CA SER A 103 -1.73 4.90 5.09
C SER A 103 -2.16 6.24 4.48
N GLN A 104 -3.23 6.85 4.98
CA GLN A 104 -3.66 8.20 4.53
C GLN A 104 -2.66 9.28 4.95
N LEU A 105 -2.08 9.18 6.15
CA LEU A 105 -1.06 10.12 6.62
C LEU A 105 0.23 9.99 5.79
N ASP A 106 0.68 8.77 5.56
CA ASP A 106 1.86 8.48 4.75
C ASP A 106 1.68 9.00 3.31
N ALA A 107 0.55 8.68 2.67
CA ALA A 107 0.23 9.18 1.34
C ALA A 107 0.19 10.71 1.30
N GLY A 108 -0.50 11.36 2.24
CA GLY A 108 -0.57 12.81 2.29
C GLY A 108 0.77 13.50 2.58
N ALA A 109 1.73 12.83 3.22
CA ALA A 109 3.08 13.35 3.35
C ALA A 109 3.85 13.26 2.02
N ILE A 110 3.75 12.13 1.32
CA ILE A 110 4.35 11.93 -0.01
C ILE A 110 3.76 12.93 -1.00
N ASP A 111 2.44 13.05 -1.07
CA ASP A 111 1.74 13.97 -1.97
C ASP A 111 2.24 15.43 -1.81
N ARG A 112 2.50 15.87 -0.57
CA ARG A 112 3.05 17.22 -0.31
C ARG A 112 4.50 17.37 -0.78
N VAL A 113 5.31 16.35 -0.64
CA VAL A 113 6.69 16.35 -1.17
C VAL A 113 6.67 16.39 -2.69
N GLU A 114 5.83 15.60 -3.32
CA GLU A 114 5.66 15.59 -4.78
C GLU A 114 5.19 16.95 -5.30
N ALA A 115 4.20 17.55 -4.64
CA ALA A 115 3.75 18.90 -4.95
C ALA A 115 4.86 19.94 -4.78
N ALA A 116 5.69 19.83 -3.73
CA ALA A 116 6.82 20.73 -3.51
C ALA A 116 7.88 20.60 -4.61
N LEU A 117 8.17 19.39 -5.05
CA LEU A 117 9.10 19.12 -6.15
C LEU A 117 8.62 19.75 -7.47
N LEU A 118 7.31 19.72 -7.74
CA LEU A 118 6.75 20.20 -9.01
C LEU A 118 6.27 21.66 -8.99
N THR A 119 6.14 22.28 -7.82
CA THR A 119 5.74 23.70 -7.71
C THR A 119 6.59 24.66 -8.57
N PRO A 120 7.94 24.56 -8.59
CA PRO A 120 8.77 25.44 -9.42
C PRO A 120 8.66 25.13 -10.93
N HIS A 121 8.05 24.02 -11.30
CA HIS A 121 7.98 23.52 -12.67
C HIS A 121 6.58 23.62 -13.30
N VAL A 122 5.69 24.42 -12.72
CA VAL A 122 4.36 24.65 -13.30
C VAL A 122 4.49 25.28 -14.70
N GLY A 123 3.82 24.65 -15.68
CA GLY A 123 3.90 24.99 -17.10
C GLY A 123 4.89 24.14 -17.91
N GLU A 124 5.83 23.47 -17.28
CA GLU A 124 6.84 22.63 -17.93
C GLU A 124 6.28 21.24 -18.34
N VAL A 125 6.96 20.62 -19.28
CA VAL A 125 6.61 19.29 -19.82
C VAL A 125 7.67 18.29 -19.38
N PHE A 126 7.19 17.15 -18.87
CA PHE A 126 8.02 16.05 -18.39
C PHE A 126 7.71 14.75 -19.14
N SER A 127 8.74 13.96 -19.33
CA SER A 127 8.61 12.56 -19.75
C SER A 127 8.26 11.69 -18.55
N GLY A 128 7.41 10.70 -18.78
CA GLY A 128 7.06 9.72 -17.76
C GLY A 128 6.52 8.44 -18.38
N VAL A 129 6.29 7.45 -17.53
CA VAL A 129 5.78 6.14 -17.91
C VAL A 129 4.38 5.94 -17.32
N VAL A 130 3.45 5.50 -18.14
CA VAL A 130 2.13 5.03 -17.66
C VAL A 130 2.33 3.74 -16.88
N VAL A 131 2.12 3.78 -15.57
CA VAL A 131 2.26 2.62 -14.69
C VAL A 131 0.94 1.87 -14.48
N SER A 132 -0.18 2.58 -14.62
CA SER A 132 -1.53 1.96 -14.68
C SER A 132 -2.50 2.88 -15.42
N ALA A 133 -3.55 2.28 -16.01
CA ALA A 133 -4.64 3.00 -16.67
C ALA A 133 -5.98 2.37 -16.32
N ARG A 134 -6.96 3.16 -15.94
CA ARG A 134 -8.31 2.71 -15.62
C ARG A 134 -9.34 3.81 -15.85
N SER A 135 -10.42 3.47 -16.58
CA SER A 135 -11.58 4.35 -16.77
C SER A 135 -11.23 5.75 -17.26
N GLY A 136 -10.29 5.87 -18.23
CA GLY A 136 -9.89 7.16 -18.82
C GLY A 136 -8.97 8.00 -17.94
N VAL A 137 -8.41 7.41 -16.88
CA VAL A 137 -7.39 8.05 -16.04
C VAL A 137 -6.13 7.17 -16.06
N ALA A 138 -5.03 7.71 -16.56
CA ALA A 138 -3.73 7.08 -16.45
C ALA A 138 -3.03 7.54 -15.16
N ARG A 139 -2.25 6.65 -14.55
CA ARG A 139 -1.28 7.00 -13.52
C ARG A 139 0.09 7.01 -14.16
N VAL A 140 0.76 8.15 -14.11
CA VAL A 140 2.05 8.38 -14.75
C VAL A 140 3.10 8.61 -13.69
N GLN A 141 4.18 7.86 -13.79
CA GLN A 141 5.39 8.09 -13.01
C GLN A 141 6.37 8.89 -13.86
N LEU A 142 6.70 10.11 -13.45
CA LEU A 142 7.68 10.95 -14.12
C LEU A 142 9.09 10.34 -14.01
N ASP A 143 9.94 10.65 -14.98
CA ASP A 143 11.31 10.14 -14.99
C ASP A 143 12.21 10.92 -14.01
N ASP A 144 12.08 12.25 -13.99
CA ASP A 144 12.82 13.14 -13.09
C ASP A 144 12.06 14.47 -12.94
N PRO A 145 11.67 14.89 -11.72
CA PRO A 145 11.72 14.13 -10.46
C PRO A 145 10.77 12.93 -10.48
N PRO A 146 11.03 11.88 -9.68
CA PRO A 146 10.22 10.66 -9.67
C PRO A 146 8.90 10.87 -8.92
N VAL A 147 7.99 11.61 -9.52
CA VAL A 147 6.64 11.91 -9.03
C VAL A 147 5.63 10.99 -9.71
N ASP A 148 4.65 10.54 -8.96
CA ASP A 148 3.60 9.64 -9.41
C ASP A 148 2.23 10.30 -9.28
N ALA A 149 1.62 10.67 -10.41
CA ALA A 149 0.35 11.38 -10.39
C ALA A 149 -0.66 10.83 -11.42
N LYS A 150 -1.93 11.13 -11.16
CA LYS A 150 -3.03 10.81 -12.07
C LYS A 150 -3.12 11.85 -13.18
N VAL A 151 -3.32 11.36 -14.41
CA VAL A 151 -3.49 12.19 -15.61
C VAL A 151 -4.86 11.86 -16.23
N PRO A 152 -5.89 12.66 -15.95
CA PRO A 152 -7.20 12.47 -16.56
C PRO A 152 -7.15 12.72 -18.08
N GLY A 153 -7.92 11.94 -18.83
CA GLY A 153 -8.02 12.08 -20.30
C GLY A 153 -6.81 11.55 -21.07
N LEU A 154 -5.84 10.95 -20.41
CA LEU A 154 -4.72 10.30 -21.07
C LEU A 154 -5.11 8.83 -21.38
N ASP A 155 -5.23 8.53 -22.68
CA ASP A 155 -5.51 7.18 -23.18
C ASP A 155 -4.20 6.55 -23.70
N ALA A 156 -3.48 5.91 -22.82
CA ALA A 156 -2.25 5.19 -23.15
C ALA A 156 -2.11 3.94 -22.27
N PRO A 157 -1.67 2.80 -22.85
CA PRO A 157 -1.54 1.56 -22.10
C PRO A 157 -0.38 1.61 -21.10
N PRO A 158 -0.45 0.83 -20.00
CA PRO A 158 0.67 0.67 -19.07
C PRO A 158 1.95 0.25 -19.79
N GLY A 159 3.08 0.86 -19.42
CA GLY A 159 4.39 0.69 -20.06
C GLY A 159 4.64 1.67 -21.21
N SER A 160 3.69 2.52 -21.59
CA SER A 160 3.94 3.58 -22.57
C SER A 160 4.74 4.73 -21.97
N THR A 161 5.66 5.29 -22.75
CA THR A 161 6.28 6.58 -22.44
C THR A 161 5.37 7.71 -22.98
N VAL A 162 5.15 8.70 -22.16
CA VAL A 162 4.24 9.84 -22.46
C VAL A 162 4.87 11.16 -22.06
N GLN A 163 4.39 12.25 -22.68
CA GLN A 163 4.72 13.61 -22.27
C GLN A 163 3.52 14.20 -21.53
N VAL A 164 3.78 14.77 -20.36
CA VAL A 164 2.75 15.41 -19.55
C VAL A 164 3.21 16.80 -19.08
N ARG A 165 2.28 17.73 -18.98
CA ARG A 165 2.51 19.08 -18.51
C ARG A 165 2.05 19.23 -17.08
N VAL A 166 2.85 19.88 -16.24
CA VAL A 166 2.45 20.30 -14.90
C VAL A 166 1.50 21.51 -15.05
N ALA A 167 0.22 21.28 -14.88
CA ALA A 167 -0.80 22.35 -14.97
C ALA A 167 -0.89 23.13 -13.67
N ALA A 168 -0.78 22.46 -12.52
CA ALA A 168 -0.76 23.09 -11.20
C ALA A 168 -0.10 22.15 -10.17
N ALA A 169 0.43 22.75 -9.09
CA ALA A 169 0.88 22.04 -7.89
C ALA A 169 0.57 22.87 -6.65
N SER A 170 0.07 22.24 -5.56
CA SER A 170 -0.24 22.88 -4.29
C SER A 170 0.32 22.07 -3.13
N ILE A 171 1.33 22.62 -2.46
CA ILE A 171 1.94 21.99 -1.27
C ILE A 171 0.93 21.91 -0.11
N ALA A 172 0.12 22.97 0.05
CA ALA A 172 -0.86 23.04 1.13
C ALA A 172 -1.90 21.92 1.05
N ASP A 173 -2.37 21.63 -0.17
CA ASP A 173 -3.38 20.62 -0.44
C ASP A 173 -2.77 19.24 -0.74
N GLY A 174 -1.45 19.16 -0.99
CA GLY A 174 -0.79 17.94 -1.44
C GLY A 174 -1.29 17.50 -2.81
N THR A 175 -1.47 18.42 -3.76
CA THR A 175 -2.04 18.10 -5.07
C THR A 175 -1.11 18.47 -6.21
N VAL A 176 -1.08 17.62 -7.22
CA VAL A 176 -0.41 17.82 -8.50
C VAL A 176 -1.44 17.58 -9.62
N ASP A 177 -1.63 18.56 -10.49
CA ASP A 177 -2.45 18.43 -11.70
C ASP A 177 -1.52 18.25 -12.91
N LEU A 178 -1.49 17.04 -13.45
CA LEU A 178 -0.80 16.73 -14.69
C LEU A 178 -1.82 16.58 -15.82
N ARG A 179 -1.45 17.06 -17.01
CA ARG A 179 -2.27 16.95 -18.21
C ARG A 179 -1.45 16.44 -19.39
N PRO A 180 -2.05 15.78 -20.37
CA PRO A 180 -1.38 15.42 -21.61
C PRO A 180 -0.76 16.70 -22.25
N ALA A 181 0.49 16.60 -22.73
CA ALA A 181 1.21 17.71 -23.34
C ALA A 181 0.90 17.81 -24.84
#